data_6d1f0c7063f2c5cf5ff2c62b10f41364
#
_entry.id   6d1f0c7063f2c5cf5ff2c62b10f41364
#
_cell.length_a   1.000
_cell.length_b   1.000
_cell.length_c   1.000
_cell.angle_alpha   90.00
_cell.angle_beta   90.00
_cell.angle_gamma   90.00
#
_symmetry.space_group_name_H-M   'P 1'
#
loop_
_entity.id
_entity.type
_entity.pdbx_description
1 polymer ?
#
loop_
_entity_poly.entity_id
_entity_poly.type
_entity_poly.pdbx_seq_one_letter_code
_entity_poly.pdbx_strand_id
1 'polypeptide(L)'
;MEPEQGIRLAPHTSLRVGGPADYFVLASSAQQVGEALRWARARNMPVRVIGGGSNLLVADAGVDGLIVKAAYAGATVEDRQGQLVLVARAGANLANQARRLAKQGLGGLEWAANVPGTVGGAAVNNAGAFGGDTASCLVSLTLVDDRHALRLSRDELGYAYRTSALKRRELGDVAIDVVEFRLTRSTPKAADGLVKEFNAQRMRTQPRILSAGSVFANPEGTFSGKLIEEAGLKGMRIGAAQISEQHANFIVNPGGATARDVYALMRRAQDVVYERTGTWLRPEIELLGRWTPEERAALGGSPGGARAEEAMRGG
;
A
#
# COMPACT_ATOMS: atom_id res chain seq x y z
N MET A 1 8.22 -25.90 -7.80
CA MET A 1 7.81 -24.65 -8.48
C MET A 1 9.04 -23.97 -9.05
N GLU A 2 8.99 -23.49 -10.30
CA GLU A 2 10.08 -22.78 -10.95
C GLU A 2 9.62 -21.32 -11.20
N PRO A 3 10.27 -20.31 -10.60
CA PRO A 3 9.92 -18.90 -10.81
C PRO A 3 10.27 -18.44 -12.23
N GLU A 4 9.44 -17.56 -12.80
CA GLU A 4 9.72 -16.88 -14.05
C GLU A 4 10.82 -15.82 -13.86
N GLN A 5 11.64 -15.58 -14.90
CA GLN A 5 12.75 -14.62 -14.84
C GLN A 5 12.46 -13.36 -15.66
N GLY A 6 12.95 -12.22 -15.20
CA GLY A 6 12.93 -10.97 -15.96
C GLY A 6 11.53 -10.37 -16.17
N ILE A 7 10.54 -10.75 -15.37
CA ILE A 7 9.17 -10.27 -15.53
C ILE A 7 9.05 -8.80 -15.15
N ARG A 8 8.58 -7.97 -16.10
CA ARG A 8 8.33 -6.54 -15.86
C ARG A 8 7.24 -6.34 -14.81
N LEU A 9 7.52 -5.49 -13.80
CA LEU A 9 6.60 -5.24 -12.71
C LEU A 9 5.60 -4.10 -12.99
N ALA A 10 5.80 -3.28 -14.01
CA ALA A 10 4.86 -2.23 -14.39
C ALA A 10 3.40 -2.73 -14.53
N PRO A 11 3.10 -3.88 -15.19
CA PRO A 11 1.73 -4.42 -15.24
C PRO A 11 1.17 -4.85 -13.88
N HIS A 12 2.02 -4.98 -12.87
CA HIS A 12 1.67 -5.43 -11.52
C HIS A 12 1.58 -4.28 -10.50
N THR A 13 1.68 -3.03 -10.95
CA THR A 13 1.53 -1.81 -10.11
C THR A 13 0.38 -0.94 -10.60
N SER A 14 -0.23 -0.17 -9.68
CA SER A 14 -1.30 0.79 -10.04
C SER A 14 -0.79 2.00 -10.81
N LEU A 15 0.47 2.39 -10.60
CA LEU A 15 1.15 3.44 -11.37
C LEU A 15 1.55 3.00 -12.79
N ARG A 16 1.58 1.69 -13.07
CA ARG A 16 2.07 1.11 -14.33
C ARG A 16 3.51 1.51 -14.67
N VAL A 17 4.34 1.67 -13.63
CA VAL A 17 5.79 1.89 -13.73
C VAL A 17 6.55 0.78 -13.01
N GLY A 18 7.81 0.57 -13.39
CA GLY A 18 8.70 -0.41 -12.78
C GLY A 18 9.37 -1.34 -13.78
N GLY A 19 10.63 -1.64 -13.52
CA GLY A 19 11.47 -2.56 -14.27
C GLY A 19 11.20 -4.03 -13.95
N PRO A 20 12.10 -4.94 -14.39
CA PRO A 20 11.95 -6.37 -14.21
C PRO A 20 12.30 -6.82 -12.79
N ALA A 21 11.62 -7.87 -12.31
CA ALA A 21 12.08 -8.69 -11.20
C ALA A 21 13.06 -9.74 -11.71
N ASP A 22 14.12 -10.06 -10.94
CA ASP A 22 15.00 -11.17 -11.31
C ASP A 22 14.22 -12.47 -11.40
N TYR A 23 13.37 -12.70 -10.39
CA TYR A 23 12.46 -13.85 -10.33
C TYR A 23 11.06 -13.41 -9.93
N PHE A 24 10.06 -14.06 -10.49
CA PHE A 24 8.66 -13.75 -10.25
C PHE A 24 7.80 -15.01 -10.11
N VAL A 25 6.88 -14.98 -9.15
CA VAL A 25 5.86 -16.01 -8.96
C VAL A 25 4.49 -15.36 -8.84
N LEU A 26 3.54 -15.79 -9.66
CA LEU A 26 2.12 -15.51 -9.47
C LEU A 26 1.52 -16.64 -8.63
N ALA A 27 1.45 -16.46 -7.32
CA ALA A 27 0.97 -17.48 -6.40
C ALA A 27 -0.58 -17.53 -6.37
N SER A 28 -1.14 -18.68 -6.70
CA SER A 28 -2.59 -18.93 -6.68
C SER A 28 -3.09 -19.56 -5.37
N SER A 29 -2.19 -19.81 -4.41
CA SER A 29 -2.52 -20.33 -3.07
C SER A 29 -1.45 -19.93 -2.05
N ALA A 30 -1.81 -19.99 -0.75
CA ALA A 30 -0.86 -19.82 0.35
C ALA A 30 0.24 -20.88 0.33
N GLN A 31 -0.07 -22.11 -0.09
CA GLN A 31 0.93 -23.16 -0.25
C GLN A 31 2.01 -22.76 -1.27
N GLN A 32 1.63 -22.22 -2.42
CA GLN A 32 2.60 -21.74 -3.42
C GLN A 32 3.45 -20.58 -2.90
N VAL A 33 2.87 -19.70 -2.05
CA VAL A 33 3.65 -18.66 -1.37
C VAL A 33 4.71 -19.31 -0.45
N GLY A 34 4.34 -20.26 0.39
CA GLY A 34 5.28 -20.98 1.25
C GLY A 34 6.38 -21.71 0.46
N GLU A 35 6.04 -22.33 -0.67
CA GLU A 35 7.00 -22.94 -1.59
C GLU A 35 7.97 -21.91 -2.19
N ALA A 36 7.46 -20.73 -2.56
CA ALA A 36 8.27 -19.61 -3.08
C ALA A 36 9.24 -19.06 -2.01
N LEU A 37 8.76 -18.87 -0.79
CA LEU A 37 9.60 -18.44 0.34
C LEU A 37 10.71 -19.45 0.62
N ARG A 38 10.40 -20.74 0.59
CA ARG A 38 11.36 -21.85 0.76
C ARG A 38 12.40 -21.87 -0.36
N TRP A 39 11.96 -21.66 -1.61
CA TRP A 39 12.83 -21.60 -2.79
C TRP A 39 13.83 -20.45 -2.68
N ALA A 40 13.39 -19.26 -2.25
CA ALA A 40 14.24 -18.09 -2.06
C ALA A 40 15.22 -18.28 -0.90
N ARG A 41 14.75 -18.80 0.25
CA ARG A 41 15.58 -19.08 1.42
C ARG A 41 16.72 -20.06 1.12
N ALA A 42 16.43 -21.15 0.39
CA ALA A 42 17.44 -22.14 -0.01
C ALA A 42 18.57 -21.54 -0.89
N ARG A 43 18.38 -20.33 -1.43
CA ARG A 43 19.32 -19.61 -2.29
C ARG A 43 19.89 -18.34 -1.65
N ASN A 44 19.57 -18.09 -0.38
CA ASN A 44 19.88 -16.83 0.34
C ASN A 44 19.43 -15.59 -0.48
N MET A 45 18.29 -15.69 -1.15
CA MET A 45 17.79 -14.67 -2.06
C MET A 45 16.78 -13.78 -1.34
N PRO A 46 16.83 -12.44 -1.52
CA PRO A 46 15.80 -11.54 -1.04
C PRO A 46 14.44 -11.91 -1.62
N VAL A 47 13.40 -11.85 -0.79
CA VAL A 47 12.03 -12.11 -1.23
C VAL A 47 11.09 -10.98 -0.81
N ARG A 48 10.16 -10.65 -1.70
CA ARG A 48 9.09 -9.70 -1.42
C ARG A 48 7.76 -10.23 -1.87
N VAL A 49 6.82 -10.32 -0.94
CA VAL A 49 5.42 -10.63 -1.27
C VAL A 49 4.68 -9.32 -1.55
N ILE A 50 3.97 -9.27 -2.67
CA ILE A 50 3.15 -8.12 -3.07
C ILE A 50 1.69 -8.52 -3.31
N GLY A 51 0.78 -7.58 -3.09
CA GLY A 51 -0.63 -7.71 -3.46
C GLY A 51 -0.95 -7.00 -4.77
N GLY A 52 -1.86 -6.03 -4.74
CA GLY A 52 -2.29 -5.26 -5.90
C GLY A 52 -1.29 -4.22 -6.43
N GLY A 53 -0.15 -4.02 -5.77
CA GLY A 53 0.85 -3.02 -6.18
C GLY A 53 0.35 -1.57 -6.10
N SER A 54 -0.66 -1.30 -5.28
CA SER A 54 -1.32 0.01 -5.22
C SER A 54 -0.63 1.03 -4.32
N ASN A 55 0.42 0.64 -3.62
CA ASN A 55 1.22 1.51 -2.74
C ASN A 55 2.73 1.36 -3.00
N LEU A 56 3.11 0.96 -4.23
CA LEU A 56 4.49 0.69 -4.59
C LEU A 56 4.97 1.62 -5.70
N LEU A 57 6.19 2.14 -5.55
CA LEU A 57 7.00 2.72 -6.61
C LEU A 57 8.18 1.78 -6.88
N VAL A 58 8.09 1.01 -7.94
CA VAL A 58 9.09 0.02 -8.33
C VAL A 58 10.14 0.69 -9.22
N ALA A 59 11.43 0.53 -8.88
CA ALA A 59 12.54 1.12 -9.64
C ALA A 59 12.53 0.69 -11.12
N ASP A 60 12.89 1.60 -12.03
CA ASP A 60 13.02 1.29 -13.47
C ASP A 60 14.12 0.24 -13.73
N ALA A 61 15.18 0.23 -12.91
CA ALA A 61 16.25 -0.78 -12.95
C ALA A 61 15.80 -2.17 -12.46
N GLY A 62 14.57 -2.29 -11.93
CA GLY A 62 13.98 -3.55 -11.48
C GLY A 62 14.24 -3.88 -10.00
N VAL A 63 14.07 -5.15 -9.65
CA VAL A 63 14.10 -5.66 -8.29
C VAL A 63 14.99 -6.89 -8.20
N ASP A 64 15.91 -6.88 -7.22
CA ASP A 64 16.73 -8.04 -6.91
C ASP A 64 15.91 -9.12 -6.19
N GLY A 65 16.18 -10.38 -6.53
CA GLY A 65 15.60 -11.52 -5.88
C GLY A 65 14.22 -11.91 -6.39
N LEU A 66 13.39 -12.44 -5.50
CA LEU A 66 12.10 -13.02 -5.83
C LEU A 66 10.95 -12.09 -5.45
N ILE A 67 10.10 -11.79 -6.41
CA ILE A 67 8.79 -11.19 -6.19
C ILE A 67 7.71 -12.27 -6.23
N VAL A 68 6.94 -12.37 -5.14
CA VAL A 68 5.77 -13.26 -5.06
C VAL A 68 4.52 -12.41 -5.06
N LYS A 69 3.71 -12.51 -6.11
CA LYS A 69 2.41 -11.84 -6.17
C LYS A 69 1.32 -12.77 -5.63
N ALA A 70 0.72 -12.40 -4.50
CA ALA A 70 -0.42 -13.12 -3.93
C ALA A 70 -1.68 -12.86 -4.77
N ALA A 71 -2.05 -13.83 -5.63
CA ALA A 71 -3.17 -13.73 -6.57
C ALA A 71 -4.37 -14.60 -6.15
N TYR A 72 -4.28 -15.33 -5.06
CA TYR A 72 -5.37 -16.14 -4.54
C TYR A 72 -6.42 -15.29 -3.85
N ALA A 73 -7.65 -15.44 -4.28
CA ALA A 73 -8.80 -14.70 -3.81
C ALA A 73 -9.86 -15.68 -3.26
N GLY A 74 -10.75 -15.14 -2.47
CA GLY A 74 -11.86 -15.84 -1.85
C GLY A 74 -12.23 -15.17 -0.57
N ALA A 75 -13.52 -15.12 -0.26
CA ALA A 75 -13.99 -14.55 0.98
C ALA A 75 -15.37 -15.10 1.35
N THR A 76 -15.51 -15.53 2.59
CA THR A 76 -16.76 -16.02 3.19
C THR A 76 -17.15 -15.16 4.38
N VAL A 77 -18.42 -15.11 4.69
CA VAL A 77 -18.93 -14.53 5.94
C VAL A 77 -19.30 -15.65 6.88
N GLU A 78 -18.81 -15.60 8.09
CA GLU A 78 -19.10 -16.54 9.15
C GLU A 78 -19.84 -15.84 10.28
N ASP A 79 -20.82 -16.54 10.87
CA ASP A 79 -21.45 -16.12 12.13
C ASP A 79 -20.81 -16.94 13.26
N ARG A 80 -20.03 -16.29 14.09
CA ARG A 80 -19.37 -16.88 15.24
C ARG A 80 -20.07 -16.44 16.52
N GLN A 81 -21.09 -17.20 16.92
CA GLN A 81 -21.89 -16.92 18.12
C GLN A 81 -22.51 -15.52 18.13
N GLY A 82 -23.07 -15.11 16.99
CA GLY A 82 -23.69 -13.79 16.81
C GLY A 82 -22.76 -12.69 16.31
N GLN A 83 -21.45 -12.93 16.31
CA GLN A 83 -20.48 -12.03 15.71
C GLN A 83 -20.21 -12.39 14.25
N LEU A 84 -20.57 -11.49 13.36
CA LEU A 84 -20.29 -11.66 11.94
C LEU A 84 -18.83 -11.31 11.61
N VAL A 85 -18.15 -12.19 10.90
CA VAL A 85 -16.75 -12.04 10.50
C VAL A 85 -16.62 -12.33 9.00
N LEU A 86 -15.99 -11.39 8.27
CA LEU A 86 -15.49 -11.68 6.93
C LEU A 86 -14.16 -12.40 7.06
N VAL A 87 -14.06 -13.61 6.53
CA VAL A 87 -12.82 -14.37 6.38
C VAL A 87 -12.38 -14.24 4.92
N ALA A 88 -11.30 -13.50 4.65
CA ALA A 88 -10.88 -13.18 3.29
C ALA A 88 -9.43 -13.57 3.03
N ARG A 89 -9.16 -14.18 1.86
CA ARG A 89 -7.81 -14.46 1.39
C ARG A 89 -7.08 -13.16 1.06
N ALA A 90 -5.76 -13.14 1.31
CA ALA A 90 -4.94 -11.92 1.18
C ALA A 90 -5.00 -11.28 -0.21
N GLY A 91 -5.11 -12.07 -1.28
CA GLY A 91 -5.23 -11.59 -2.66
C GLY A 91 -6.62 -11.09 -3.06
N ALA A 92 -7.65 -11.25 -2.21
CA ALA A 92 -9.00 -10.76 -2.50
C ALA A 92 -8.99 -9.22 -2.66
N ASN A 93 -9.72 -8.72 -3.66
CA ASN A 93 -9.85 -7.28 -3.86
C ASN A 93 -10.70 -6.66 -2.75
N LEU A 94 -10.12 -5.75 -1.96
CA LEU A 94 -10.76 -5.16 -0.78
C LEU A 94 -12.04 -4.39 -1.15
N ALA A 95 -11.98 -3.54 -2.16
CA ALA A 95 -13.12 -2.73 -2.58
C ALA A 95 -14.29 -3.58 -3.09
N ASN A 96 -14.00 -4.69 -3.76
CA ASN A 96 -15.06 -5.61 -4.22
C ASN A 96 -15.73 -6.30 -3.03
N GLN A 97 -14.96 -6.69 -1.99
CA GLN A 97 -15.55 -7.26 -0.78
C GLN A 97 -16.44 -6.25 -0.06
N ALA A 98 -15.97 -5.02 0.14
CA ALA A 98 -16.75 -3.95 0.77
C ALA A 98 -18.09 -3.70 0.05
N ARG A 99 -18.05 -3.57 -1.30
CA ARG A 99 -19.28 -3.38 -2.10
C ARG A 99 -20.22 -4.57 -2.06
N ARG A 100 -19.68 -5.80 -2.09
CA ARG A 100 -20.48 -7.03 -1.97
C ARG A 100 -21.21 -7.10 -0.64
N LEU A 101 -20.50 -6.84 0.46
CA LEU A 101 -21.04 -6.87 1.81
C LEU A 101 -22.13 -5.80 2.01
N ALA A 102 -21.88 -4.57 1.56
CA ALA A 102 -22.86 -3.49 1.66
C ALA A 102 -24.20 -3.84 0.96
N LYS A 103 -24.15 -4.46 -0.23
CA LYS A 103 -25.34 -4.96 -0.93
C LYS A 103 -26.08 -6.06 -0.17
N GLN A 104 -25.39 -6.80 0.70
CA GLN A 104 -25.97 -7.83 1.55
C GLN A 104 -26.49 -7.28 2.90
N GLY A 105 -26.39 -5.96 3.13
CA GLY A 105 -26.75 -5.36 4.41
C GLY A 105 -25.76 -5.63 5.54
N LEU A 106 -24.49 -5.83 5.17
CA LEU A 106 -23.40 -6.03 6.10
C LEU A 106 -22.48 -4.80 6.07
N GLY A 107 -22.28 -4.19 7.23
CA GLY A 107 -21.49 -2.99 7.44
C GLY A 107 -20.14 -3.26 8.06
N GLY A 108 -19.36 -2.17 8.25
CA GLY A 108 -18.04 -2.17 8.89
C GLY A 108 -16.89 -2.01 7.90
N LEU A 109 -17.14 -2.19 6.58
CA LEU A 109 -16.13 -2.04 5.53
C LEU A 109 -16.51 -1.03 4.44
N GLU A 110 -17.56 -0.22 4.62
CA GLU A 110 -18.04 0.74 3.61
C GLU A 110 -16.95 1.73 3.19
N TRP A 111 -16.11 2.12 4.15
CA TRP A 111 -14.96 2.99 3.92
C TRP A 111 -13.99 2.46 2.87
N ALA A 112 -13.91 1.13 2.74
CA ALA A 112 -12.98 0.44 1.86
C ALA A 112 -13.49 0.27 0.42
N ALA A 113 -14.75 0.61 0.13
CA ALA A 113 -15.41 0.32 -1.15
C ALA A 113 -14.71 0.92 -2.38
N ASN A 114 -13.83 1.89 -2.17
CA ASN A 114 -13.03 2.53 -3.21
C ASN A 114 -11.52 2.51 -2.95
N VAL A 115 -11.06 1.81 -1.90
CA VAL A 115 -9.64 1.65 -1.61
C VAL A 115 -9.06 0.62 -2.59
N PRO A 116 -8.06 1.00 -3.42
CA PRO A 116 -7.46 0.07 -4.36
C PRO A 116 -6.57 -0.95 -3.66
N GLY A 117 -6.41 -2.11 -4.26
CA GLY A 117 -5.52 -3.15 -3.78
C GLY A 117 -6.23 -4.34 -3.16
N THR A 118 -5.47 -5.16 -2.44
CA THR A 118 -5.91 -6.42 -1.87
C THR A 118 -6.10 -6.32 -0.37
N VAL A 119 -6.86 -7.24 0.18
CA VAL A 119 -7.09 -7.41 1.62
C VAL A 119 -5.77 -7.51 2.39
N GLY A 120 -4.82 -8.33 1.92
CA GLY A 120 -3.50 -8.45 2.56
C GLY A 120 -2.69 -7.15 2.50
N GLY A 121 -2.69 -6.45 1.35
CA GLY A 121 -2.03 -5.15 1.21
C GLY A 121 -2.62 -4.08 2.13
N ALA A 122 -3.93 -4.10 2.33
CA ALA A 122 -4.61 -3.22 3.29
C ALA A 122 -4.19 -3.51 4.73
N ALA A 123 -4.09 -4.80 5.11
CA ALA A 123 -3.64 -5.21 6.43
C ALA A 123 -2.18 -4.80 6.70
N VAL A 124 -1.27 -4.94 5.72
CA VAL A 124 0.13 -4.48 5.85
C VAL A 124 0.19 -2.97 6.09
N ASN A 125 -0.55 -2.18 5.33
CA ASN A 125 -0.42 -0.72 5.31
C ASN A 125 -1.33 0.00 6.32
N ASN A 126 -2.14 -0.71 7.10
CA ASN A 126 -3.28 -0.10 7.82
C ASN A 126 -4.05 0.86 6.91
N ALA A 127 -4.49 0.34 5.76
CA ALA A 127 -5.19 1.16 4.78
C ALA A 127 -6.46 1.74 5.39
N GLY A 128 -6.75 2.99 5.05
CA GLY A 128 -7.95 3.66 5.57
C GLY A 128 -8.40 4.82 4.69
N ALA A 129 -9.68 5.09 4.72
CA ALA A 129 -10.34 6.18 4.03
C ALA A 129 -11.64 6.55 4.74
N PHE A 130 -12.15 7.76 4.54
CA PHE A 130 -13.48 8.20 5.03
C PHE A 130 -13.72 7.93 6.52
N GLY A 131 -12.70 8.09 7.35
CA GLY A 131 -12.79 7.91 8.81
C GLY A 131 -12.68 6.46 9.30
N GLY A 132 -12.62 5.47 8.42
CA GLY A 132 -12.36 4.08 8.76
C GLY A 132 -10.97 3.61 8.34
N ASP A 133 -10.47 2.56 8.97
CA ASP A 133 -9.21 1.91 8.62
C ASP A 133 -9.25 0.40 8.91
N THR A 134 -8.21 -0.29 8.45
CA THR A 134 -8.07 -1.74 8.65
C THR A 134 -8.03 -2.13 10.13
N ALA A 135 -7.26 -1.43 10.94
CA ALA A 135 -7.08 -1.74 12.36
C ALA A 135 -8.39 -1.63 13.16
N SER A 136 -9.29 -0.71 12.77
CA SER A 136 -10.58 -0.52 13.48
C SER A 136 -11.54 -1.70 13.34
N CYS A 137 -11.43 -2.48 12.27
CA CYS A 137 -12.30 -3.61 11.99
C CYS A 137 -11.59 -4.99 11.97
N LEU A 138 -10.26 -5.03 12.01
CA LEU A 138 -9.49 -6.27 12.02
C LEU A 138 -9.76 -7.08 13.30
N VAL A 139 -10.02 -8.36 13.15
CA VAL A 139 -10.08 -9.35 14.25
C VAL A 139 -8.73 -10.03 14.40
N SER A 140 -8.24 -10.62 13.33
CA SER A 140 -6.97 -11.34 13.27
C SER A 140 -6.51 -11.50 11.84
N LEU A 141 -5.27 -11.95 11.67
CA LEU A 141 -4.78 -12.46 10.40
C LEU A 141 -3.94 -13.72 10.59
N THR A 142 -3.87 -14.53 9.54
CA THR A 142 -2.99 -15.70 9.50
C THR A 142 -1.83 -15.40 8.57
N LEU A 143 -0.62 -15.52 9.12
CA LEU A 143 0.64 -15.48 8.39
C LEU A 143 1.06 -16.88 8.00
N VAL A 144 1.76 -16.98 6.90
CA VAL A 144 2.46 -18.20 6.48
C VAL A 144 3.91 -17.84 6.16
N ASP A 145 4.81 -18.72 6.61
CA ASP A 145 6.20 -18.74 6.17
C ASP A 145 6.47 -20.00 5.33
N ASP A 146 7.71 -20.42 5.23
CA ASP A 146 8.10 -21.64 4.51
C ASP A 146 7.77 -22.95 5.28
N ARG A 147 7.31 -22.88 6.52
CA ARG A 147 7.12 -24.05 7.41
C ARG A 147 5.80 -24.04 8.18
N HIS A 148 5.37 -22.87 8.64
CA HIS A 148 4.29 -22.73 9.62
C HIS A 148 3.24 -21.72 9.20
N ALA A 149 2.08 -21.84 9.81
CA ALA A 149 1.07 -20.81 9.83
C ALA A 149 0.96 -20.24 11.26
N LEU A 150 0.93 -18.92 11.39
CA LEU A 150 0.79 -18.21 12.66
C LEU A 150 -0.40 -17.28 12.59
N ARG A 151 -1.33 -17.43 13.52
CA ARG A 151 -2.45 -16.51 13.66
C ARG A 151 -2.10 -15.43 14.68
N LEU A 152 -2.25 -14.18 14.27
CA LEU A 152 -2.03 -12.99 15.10
C LEU A 152 -3.32 -12.22 15.26
N SER A 153 -3.59 -11.76 16.47
CA SER A 153 -4.65 -10.81 16.79
C SER A 153 -4.26 -9.40 16.34
N ARG A 154 -5.24 -8.50 16.30
CA ARG A 154 -5.03 -7.08 16.01
C ARG A 154 -3.94 -6.45 16.89
N ASP A 155 -3.94 -6.77 18.19
CA ASP A 155 -3.06 -6.10 19.17
C ASP A 155 -1.58 -6.51 19.02
N GLU A 156 -1.32 -7.72 18.51
CA GLU A 156 0.02 -8.22 18.22
C GLU A 156 0.65 -7.61 16.96
N LEU A 157 -0.13 -6.88 16.17
CA LEU A 157 0.31 -6.30 14.89
C LEU A 157 0.81 -4.86 15.01
N GLY A 158 0.75 -4.24 16.20
CA GLY A 158 1.32 -2.93 16.48
C GLY A 158 0.88 -1.85 15.47
N TYR A 159 -0.42 -1.80 15.16
CA TYR A 159 -0.98 -0.84 14.22
C TYR A 159 -0.88 0.60 14.71
N ALA A 160 -0.47 1.47 13.81
CA ALA A 160 -0.60 2.93 13.95
C ALA A 160 -0.97 3.53 12.59
N TYR A 161 -1.07 4.86 12.51
CA TYR A 161 -1.42 5.54 11.27
C TYR A 161 -0.48 5.15 10.13
N ARG A 162 -1.03 4.48 9.10
CA ARG A 162 -0.32 4.00 7.90
C ARG A 162 0.85 3.05 8.16
N THR A 163 0.83 2.29 9.28
CA THR A 163 1.89 1.33 9.60
C THR A 163 1.37 0.14 10.40
N SER A 164 2.16 -0.93 10.41
CA SER A 164 1.98 -2.16 11.18
C SER A 164 3.35 -2.84 11.40
N ALA A 165 3.44 -3.83 12.29
CA ALA A 165 4.62 -4.68 12.44
C ALA A 165 5.04 -5.34 11.11
N LEU A 166 4.07 -5.71 10.26
CA LEU A 166 4.32 -6.24 8.93
C LEU A 166 4.99 -5.22 8.00
N LYS A 167 4.50 -3.98 7.99
CA LYS A 167 5.10 -2.89 7.19
C LYS A 167 6.50 -2.55 7.66
N ARG A 168 6.75 -2.56 8.96
CA ARG A 168 8.07 -2.36 9.57
C ARG A 168 9.00 -3.57 9.43
N ARG A 169 8.50 -4.69 8.87
CA ARG A 169 9.25 -5.96 8.67
C ARG A 169 9.75 -6.60 9.96
N GLU A 170 9.10 -6.39 11.07
CA GLU A 170 9.45 -6.93 12.38
C GLU A 170 9.19 -8.45 12.50
N LEU A 171 8.38 -9.00 11.59
CA LEU A 171 7.96 -10.40 11.58
C LEU A 171 8.74 -11.28 10.58
N GLY A 172 9.79 -10.73 9.94
CA GLY A 172 10.62 -11.47 8.98
C GLY A 172 9.95 -11.69 7.62
N ASP A 173 10.42 -12.72 6.90
CA ASP A 173 9.92 -13.08 5.57
C ASP A 173 8.67 -13.97 5.69
N VAL A 174 7.55 -13.31 5.89
CA VAL A 174 6.22 -13.91 5.99
C VAL A 174 5.25 -13.34 4.96
N ALA A 175 4.19 -14.06 4.69
CA ALA A 175 3.07 -13.60 3.87
C ALA A 175 1.75 -13.74 4.61
N ILE A 176 0.80 -12.87 4.31
CA ILE A 176 -0.57 -13.01 4.78
C ILE A 176 -1.30 -14.04 3.93
N ASP A 177 -1.93 -15.04 4.57
CA ASP A 177 -2.84 -15.97 3.92
C ASP A 177 -4.29 -15.48 4.05
N VAL A 178 -4.75 -15.26 5.28
CA VAL A 178 -6.13 -14.88 5.60
C VAL A 178 -6.14 -13.63 6.45
N VAL A 179 -7.14 -12.79 6.23
CA VAL A 179 -7.47 -11.65 7.10
C VAL A 179 -8.92 -11.78 7.52
N GLU A 180 -9.18 -11.58 8.80
CA GLU A 180 -10.51 -11.63 9.40
C GLU A 180 -10.95 -10.22 9.83
N PHE A 181 -12.10 -9.77 9.31
CA PHE A 181 -12.68 -8.48 9.66
C PHE A 181 -14.00 -8.65 10.39
N ARG A 182 -14.18 -7.92 11.47
CA ARG A 182 -15.46 -7.79 12.15
C ARG A 182 -16.44 -7.03 11.27
N LEU A 183 -17.65 -7.59 11.14
CA LEU A 183 -18.74 -6.96 10.43
C LEU A 183 -19.85 -6.55 11.42
N THR A 184 -20.67 -5.61 10.99
CA THR A 184 -21.87 -5.16 11.69
C THR A 184 -23.12 -5.49 10.89
N ARG A 185 -24.23 -5.80 11.57
CA ARG A 185 -25.53 -5.94 10.90
C ARG A 185 -26.02 -4.55 10.49
N SER A 186 -26.47 -4.42 9.27
CA SER A 186 -27.01 -3.21 8.68
C SER A 186 -28.18 -3.56 7.77
N THR A 187 -28.64 -2.61 6.98
CA THR A 187 -29.57 -2.86 5.88
C THR A 187 -28.86 -2.59 4.55
N PRO A 188 -29.25 -3.27 3.45
CA PRO A 188 -28.70 -2.97 2.12
C PRO A 188 -28.83 -1.48 1.76
N LYS A 189 -29.95 -0.84 2.13
CA LYS A 189 -30.19 0.59 1.87
C LYS A 189 -29.19 1.48 2.60
N ALA A 190 -28.89 1.21 3.87
CA ALA A 190 -27.97 2.01 4.68
C ALA A 190 -26.52 1.78 4.25
N ALA A 191 -26.05 0.53 4.18
CA ALA A 191 -24.67 0.23 3.84
C ALA A 191 -24.31 0.61 2.40
N ASP A 192 -25.14 0.30 1.40
CA ASP A 192 -24.92 0.71 0.00
C ASP A 192 -25.07 2.24 -0.17
N GLY A 193 -25.90 2.88 0.65
CA GLY A 193 -26.02 4.34 0.73
C GLY A 193 -24.67 4.99 1.08
N LEU A 194 -24.01 4.52 2.15
CA LEU A 194 -22.67 5.00 2.53
C LEU A 194 -21.62 4.73 1.45
N VAL A 195 -21.65 3.55 0.83
CA VAL A 195 -20.74 3.23 -0.30
C VAL A 195 -20.91 4.22 -1.44
N LYS A 196 -22.16 4.58 -1.79
CA LYS A 196 -22.45 5.57 -2.85
C LYS A 196 -21.97 6.96 -2.48
N GLU A 197 -22.16 7.37 -1.22
CA GLU A 197 -21.68 8.65 -0.69
C GLU A 197 -20.15 8.76 -0.78
N PHE A 198 -19.42 7.78 -0.25
CA PHE A 198 -17.95 7.73 -0.31
C PHE A 198 -17.44 7.67 -1.74
N ASN A 199 -18.14 6.94 -2.62
CA ASN A 199 -17.81 6.93 -4.04
C ASN A 199 -17.98 8.33 -4.68
N ALA A 200 -19.08 8.99 -4.42
CA ALA A 200 -19.35 10.34 -4.93
C ALA A 200 -18.31 11.35 -4.42
N GLN A 201 -17.94 11.27 -3.14
CA GLN A 201 -16.88 12.10 -2.55
C GLN A 201 -15.53 11.85 -3.23
N ARG A 202 -15.13 10.57 -3.39
CA ARG A 202 -13.89 10.20 -4.06
C ARG A 202 -13.84 10.70 -5.49
N MET A 203 -14.91 10.55 -6.23
CA MET A 203 -15.03 11.01 -7.62
C MET A 203 -14.84 12.52 -7.78
N ARG A 204 -15.27 13.31 -6.78
CA ARG A 204 -15.07 14.77 -6.77
C ARG A 204 -13.65 15.17 -6.36
N THR A 205 -12.98 14.39 -5.52
CA THR A 205 -11.74 14.82 -4.86
C THR A 205 -10.46 14.12 -5.34
N GLN A 206 -10.56 12.97 -6.03
CA GLN A 206 -9.39 12.17 -6.39
C GLN A 206 -9.34 11.86 -7.89
N PRO A 207 -8.13 11.84 -8.49
CA PRO A 207 -7.95 11.57 -9.91
C PRO A 207 -8.31 10.13 -10.26
N ARG A 208 -8.84 9.94 -11.49
CA ARG A 208 -9.13 8.61 -12.06
C ARG A 208 -7.99 8.07 -12.93
N ILE A 209 -6.90 8.80 -13.03
CA ILE A 209 -5.71 8.44 -13.79
C ILE A 209 -4.85 7.48 -12.96
N LEU A 210 -4.03 6.67 -13.61
CA LEU A 210 -3.11 5.72 -12.95
C LEU A 210 -2.28 6.43 -11.88
N SER A 211 -2.33 5.92 -10.65
CA SER A 211 -1.62 6.46 -9.50
C SER A 211 -1.46 5.40 -8.41
N ALA A 212 -0.63 5.65 -7.43
CA ALA A 212 -0.49 4.81 -6.23
C ALA A 212 -1.25 5.37 -5.01
N GLY A 213 -2.29 6.17 -5.22
CA GLY A 213 -3.00 6.85 -4.15
C GLY A 213 -2.23 8.06 -3.61
N SER A 214 -2.43 8.38 -2.33
CA SER A 214 -1.69 9.45 -1.65
C SER A 214 -0.20 9.15 -1.58
N VAL A 215 0.61 10.09 -2.01
CA VAL A 215 2.07 9.94 -2.07
C VAL A 215 2.71 10.12 -0.70
N PHE A 216 2.19 11.05 0.10
CA PHE A 216 2.70 11.39 1.41
C PHE A 216 1.65 11.19 2.50
N ALA A 217 2.08 10.73 3.67
CA ALA A 217 1.27 10.72 4.88
C ALA A 217 0.98 12.15 5.33
N ASN A 218 -0.19 12.37 5.93
CA ASN A 218 -0.52 13.69 6.47
C ASN A 218 0.33 13.99 7.72
N PRO A 219 0.96 15.16 7.79
CA PRO A 219 1.58 15.65 9.02
C PRO A 219 0.52 15.93 10.09
N GLU A 220 0.96 16.01 11.35
CA GLU A 220 0.08 16.39 12.45
C GLU A 220 -0.51 17.79 12.23
N GLY A 221 -1.80 17.93 12.45
CA GLY A 221 -2.52 19.19 12.35
C GLY A 221 -2.78 19.73 10.94
N THR A 222 -2.32 19.05 9.87
CA THR A 222 -2.51 19.51 8.48
C THR A 222 -2.57 18.34 7.48
N PHE A 223 -2.73 18.69 6.19
CA PHE A 223 -2.82 17.72 5.10
C PHE A 223 -1.70 17.94 4.08
N SER A 224 -1.00 16.88 3.71
CA SER A 224 0.06 16.93 2.69
C SER A 224 -0.44 17.53 1.37
N GLY A 225 -1.67 17.18 0.95
CA GLY A 225 -2.28 17.73 -0.25
C GLY A 225 -2.45 19.26 -0.19
N LYS A 226 -2.86 19.80 0.95
CA LYS A 226 -2.97 21.25 1.18
C LYS A 226 -1.61 21.95 1.07
N LEU A 227 -0.59 21.41 1.75
CA LEU A 227 0.76 21.99 1.71
C LEU A 227 1.35 22.01 0.29
N ILE A 228 1.16 20.93 -0.49
CA ILE A 228 1.63 20.83 -1.87
C ILE A 228 0.85 21.80 -2.78
N GLU A 229 -0.45 21.96 -2.56
CA GLU A 229 -1.29 22.90 -3.31
C GLU A 229 -0.91 24.35 -3.02
N GLU A 230 -0.76 24.73 -1.75
CA GLU A 230 -0.30 26.07 -1.31
C GLU A 230 1.13 26.36 -1.79
N ALA A 231 1.95 25.32 -1.97
CA ALA A 231 3.27 25.42 -2.59
C ALA A 231 3.21 25.67 -4.11
N GLY A 232 2.02 25.67 -4.73
CA GLY A 232 1.83 25.94 -6.16
C GLY A 232 2.26 24.79 -7.06
N LEU A 233 2.27 23.55 -6.57
CA LEU A 233 2.82 22.40 -7.30
C LEU A 233 1.78 21.57 -8.06
N LYS A 234 0.49 21.88 -7.95
CA LYS A 234 -0.55 21.23 -8.78
C LYS A 234 -0.23 21.38 -10.27
N GLY A 235 -0.39 20.31 -11.01
CA GLY A 235 -0.13 20.28 -12.45
C GLY A 235 1.37 20.18 -12.84
N MET A 236 2.30 20.31 -11.88
CA MET A 236 3.74 20.19 -12.18
C MET A 236 4.04 18.83 -12.81
N ARG A 237 4.89 18.85 -13.85
CA ARG A 237 5.34 17.66 -14.58
C ARG A 237 6.84 17.48 -14.49
N ILE A 238 7.28 16.22 -14.40
CA ILE A 238 8.65 15.79 -14.67
C ILE A 238 8.53 14.55 -15.56
N GLY A 239 9.15 14.59 -16.73
CA GLY A 239 8.91 13.59 -17.77
C GLY A 239 7.43 13.46 -18.09
N ALA A 240 6.90 12.24 -18.07
CA ALA A 240 5.47 12.00 -18.28
C ALA A 240 4.65 11.89 -16.99
N ALA A 241 5.26 11.95 -15.80
CA ALA A 241 4.53 12.00 -14.53
C ALA A 241 4.04 13.40 -14.21
N GLN A 242 2.92 13.50 -13.47
CA GLN A 242 2.31 14.79 -13.11
C GLN A 242 1.78 14.76 -11.68
N ILE A 243 2.00 15.84 -10.91
CA ILE A 243 1.22 16.13 -9.70
C ILE A 243 -0.20 16.47 -10.14
N SER A 244 -1.19 15.72 -9.64
CA SER A 244 -2.56 15.86 -10.09
C SER A 244 -3.13 17.26 -9.84
N GLU A 245 -3.82 17.82 -10.83
CA GLU A 245 -4.55 19.07 -10.69
C GLU A 245 -5.78 18.94 -9.78
N GLN A 246 -6.35 17.73 -9.68
CA GLN A 246 -7.53 17.47 -8.85
C GLN A 246 -7.16 17.30 -7.36
N HIS A 247 -6.02 16.63 -7.05
CA HIS A 247 -5.57 16.38 -5.68
C HIS A 247 -4.04 16.39 -5.61
N ALA A 248 -3.46 17.41 -4.98
CA ALA A 248 -2.03 17.64 -4.99
C ALA A 248 -1.17 16.53 -4.33
N ASN A 249 -1.75 15.72 -3.43
CA ASN A 249 -1.05 14.56 -2.85
C ASN A 249 -1.11 13.29 -3.72
N PHE A 250 -1.45 13.45 -5.02
CA PHE A 250 -1.43 12.36 -6.00
C PHE A 250 -0.47 12.67 -7.12
N ILE A 251 0.42 11.74 -7.42
CA ILE A 251 1.21 11.76 -8.65
C ILE A 251 0.57 10.76 -9.61
N VAL A 252 0.24 11.22 -10.80
CA VAL A 252 -0.46 10.46 -11.82
C VAL A 252 0.47 10.13 -12.99
N ASN A 253 0.21 8.99 -13.63
CA ASN A 253 0.84 8.59 -14.90
C ASN A 253 -0.21 8.69 -16.02
N PRO A 254 -0.26 9.78 -16.78
CA PRO A 254 -1.15 9.90 -17.93
C PRO A 254 -0.79 8.96 -19.09
N GLY A 255 0.42 8.40 -19.06
CA GLY A 255 0.99 7.49 -20.03
C GLY A 255 2.49 7.75 -20.22
N GLY A 256 3.30 6.69 -20.20
CA GLY A 256 4.73 6.76 -20.48
C GLY A 256 5.63 7.27 -19.33
N ALA A 257 5.10 7.48 -18.12
CA ALA A 257 5.94 7.85 -16.99
C ALA A 257 6.91 6.73 -16.59
N THR A 258 8.08 7.13 -16.10
CA THR A 258 9.06 6.26 -15.46
C THR A 258 8.94 6.34 -13.94
N ALA A 259 9.52 5.38 -13.23
CA ALA A 259 9.59 5.46 -11.77
C ALA A 259 10.49 6.62 -11.32
N ARG A 260 11.50 6.95 -12.11
CA ARG A 260 12.39 8.10 -11.90
C ARG A 260 11.62 9.42 -11.98
N ASP A 261 10.69 9.58 -12.92
CA ASP A 261 9.86 10.78 -13.04
C ASP A 261 9.00 10.98 -11.77
N VAL A 262 8.38 9.90 -11.30
CA VAL A 262 7.55 9.93 -10.08
C VAL A 262 8.40 10.28 -8.86
N TYR A 263 9.55 9.63 -8.72
CA TYR A 263 10.50 9.90 -7.63
C TYR A 263 10.95 11.38 -7.64
N ALA A 264 11.30 11.92 -8.80
CA ALA A 264 11.74 13.31 -8.93
C ALA A 264 10.64 14.31 -8.53
N LEU A 265 9.37 14.04 -8.87
CA LEU A 265 8.22 14.83 -8.40
C LEU A 265 8.03 14.73 -6.88
N MET A 266 8.23 13.53 -6.29
CA MET A 266 8.18 13.35 -4.84
C MET A 266 9.25 14.21 -4.16
N ARG A 267 10.50 14.14 -4.63
CA ARG A 267 11.60 14.95 -4.09
C ARG A 267 11.31 16.45 -4.22
N ARG A 268 10.86 16.88 -5.41
CA ARG A 268 10.52 18.30 -5.63
C ARG A 268 9.43 18.79 -4.70
N ALA A 269 8.40 17.97 -4.45
CA ALA A 269 7.35 18.32 -3.51
C ALA A 269 7.88 18.44 -2.06
N GLN A 270 8.74 17.51 -1.63
CA GLN A 270 9.37 17.56 -0.32
C GLN A 270 10.21 18.84 -0.15
N ASP A 271 11.08 19.13 -1.11
CA ASP A 271 12.01 20.26 -1.04
C ASP A 271 11.24 21.58 -0.99
N VAL A 272 10.31 21.83 -1.90
CA VAL A 272 9.55 23.10 -1.97
C VAL A 272 8.63 23.28 -0.74
N VAL A 273 7.97 22.22 -0.27
CA VAL A 273 7.13 22.33 0.93
C VAL A 273 8.00 22.59 2.15
N TYR A 274 9.13 21.89 2.29
CA TYR A 274 10.05 22.12 3.41
C TYR A 274 10.62 23.55 3.42
N GLU A 275 11.07 24.05 2.27
CA GLU A 275 11.56 25.44 2.12
C GLU A 275 10.53 26.49 2.54
N ARG A 276 9.24 26.26 2.25
CA ARG A 276 8.18 27.23 2.52
C ARG A 276 7.59 27.12 3.93
N THR A 277 7.56 25.90 4.51
CA THR A 277 6.78 25.64 5.73
C THR A 277 7.58 25.01 6.86
N GLY A 278 8.82 24.56 6.61
CA GLY A 278 9.60 23.74 7.53
C GLY A 278 9.05 22.32 7.73
N THR A 279 7.97 21.94 7.04
CA THR A 279 7.34 20.62 7.18
C THR A 279 7.93 19.62 6.18
N TRP A 280 8.50 18.53 6.71
CA TRP A 280 8.97 17.43 5.87
C TRP A 280 7.83 16.46 5.53
N LEU A 281 7.55 16.28 4.24
CA LEU A 281 6.53 15.35 3.77
C LEU A 281 7.04 13.91 3.82
N ARG A 282 6.52 13.09 4.74
CA ARG A 282 6.91 11.68 4.88
C ARG A 282 6.23 10.83 3.81
N PRO A 283 6.99 10.05 2.99
CA PRO A 283 6.40 9.18 1.97
C PRO A 283 5.46 8.14 2.59
N GLU A 284 4.29 7.93 1.97
CA GLU A 284 3.37 6.82 2.24
C GLU A 284 3.61 5.68 1.23
N ILE A 285 3.95 6.02 -0.01
CA ILE A 285 4.34 5.06 -1.06
C ILE A 285 5.67 4.40 -0.68
N GLU A 286 5.75 3.10 -0.88
CA GLU A 286 6.96 2.31 -0.62
C GLU A 286 7.84 2.20 -1.87
N LEU A 287 9.12 2.52 -1.74
CA LEU A 287 10.13 2.27 -2.76
C LEU A 287 10.52 0.79 -2.78
N LEU A 288 10.34 0.13 -3.93
CA LEU A 288 10.72 -1.26 -4.14
C LEU A 288 11.76 -1.38 -5.26
N GLY A 289 12.78 -2.21 -5.04
CA GLY A 289 13.79 -2.52 -6.05
C GLY A 289 15.08 -1.72 -5.93
N ARG A 290 15.80 -1.56 -7.06
CA ARG A 290 17.16 -1.04 -7.18
C ARG A 290 17.19 0.50 -7.12
N TRP A 291 16.73 1.03 -5.98
CA TRP A 291 16.96 2.42 -5.57
C TRP A 291 18.27 2.49 -4.80
N THR A 292 19.09 3.53 -5.04
CA THR A 292 20.35 3.68 -4.29
C THR A 292 20.08 3.99 -2.81
N PRO A 293 21.05 3.73 -1.90
CA PRO A 293 20.94 4.12 -0.51
C PRO A 293 20.66 5.62 -0.34
N GLU A 294 21.30 6.47 -1.16
CA GLU A 294 21.14 7.92 -1.15
C GLU A 294 19.72 8.33 -1.58
N GLU A 295 19.15 7.68 -2.59
CA GLU A 295 17.77 7.93 -3.03
C GLU A 295 16.76 7.56 -1.93
N ARG A 296 16.98 6.43 -1.25
CA ARG A 296 16.13 6.01 -0.12
C ARG A 296 16.25 6.97 1.06
N ALA A 297 17.46 7.33 1.43
CA ALA A 297 17.72 8.26 2.52
C ALA A 297 17.16 9.66 2.21
N ALA A 298 17.34 10.14 0.97
CA ALA A 298 16.83 11.44 0.55
C ALA A 298 15.32 11.58 0.63
N LEU A 299 14.55 10.51 0.36
CA LEU A 299 13.09 10.51 0.54
C LEU A 299 12.67 10.31 2.00
N GLY A 300 13.39 9.48 2.76
CA GLY A 300 13.03 9.11 4.15
C GLY A 300 13.44 10.13 5.21
N GLY A 301 14.57 10.82 5.01
CA GLY A 301 15.18 11.73 5.98
C GLY A 301 14.81 13.21 5.76
N SER A 302 14.61 13.96 6.84
CA SER A 302 14.48 15.43 6.71
C SER A 302 15.87 16.09 6.57
N PRO A 303 15.98 17.21 5.84
CA PRO A 303 17.26 17.96 5.73
C PRO A 303 17.85 18.40 7.07
N GLY A 304 17.00 18.57 8.10
CA GLY A 304 17.43 18.88 9.47
C GLY A 304 18.07 17.71 10.20
N GLY A 305 17.65 16.47 9.91
CA GLY A 305 18.24 15.26 10.50
C GLY A 305 19.67 15.01 10.04
N ALA A 306 19.92 15.16 8.75
CA ALA A 306 21.27 14.99 8.19
C ALA A 306 22.28 16.01 8.77
N ARG A 307 21.87 17.27 8.97
CA ARG A 307 22.73 18.30 9.59
C ARG A 307 22.96 18.06 11.09
N ALA A 308 22.00 17.49 11.80
CA ALA A 308 22.16 17.14 13.21
C ALA A 308 23.11 15.93 13.38
N GLU A 309 23.07 14.95 12.50
CA GLU A 309 24.00 13.80 12.52
C GLU A 309 25.43 14.19 12.11
N GLU A 310 25.60 15.11 11.14
CA GLU A 310 26.93 15.65 10.81
C GLU A 310 27.52 16.48 11.95
N ALA A 311 26.70 17.29 12.63
CA ALA A 311 27.16 18.07 13.78
C ALA A 311 27.56 17.20 14.99
N MET A 312 26.93 16.02 15.17
CA MET A 312 27.33 15.07 16.22
C MET A 312 28.56 14.19 15.86
N ARG A 313 28.92 14.08 14.58
CA ARG A 313 30.09 13.33 14.13
C ARG A 313 31.35 14.19 14.00
N GLY A 314 31.20 15.52 14.08
CA GLY A 314 32.29 16.50 13.93
C GLY A 314 32.71 17.19 15.23
N GLY A 315 32.24 16.70 16.40
CA GLY A 315 32.60 17.25 17.72
C GLY A 315 33.52 16.34 18.54
#